data_49b4f7fda02c1f3d204a7d9a2a6b3e8f
#
_entry.id   49b4f7fda02c1f3d204a7d9a2a6b3e8f
#
_cell.length_a   1.000
_cell.length_b   1.000
_cell.length_c   1.000
_cell.angle_alpha   90.00
_cell.angle_beta   90.00
_cell.angle_gamma   90.00
#
_symmetry.space_group_name_H-M   'P 1'
#
loop_
_entity.id
_entity.type
_entity.pdbx_description
1 polymer ?
#
loop_
_entity_poly.entity_id
_entity_poly.type
_entity_poly.pdbx_seq_one_letter_code
_entity_poly.pdbx_strand_id
1 'polypeptide(L)'
;EDTSMNFDRSIKIAPSILSADFANFGKEIEAVESQGADWIHVDVMDGHFVPNLTFGPPLCSAIRPHINTTMDVHLMISNVDNYINDFVKAGADIITAHIEAGNHSHRTMQAIRDSGCKAGIALNPSTPAESIEYLLEDIDLICVMTVNPGFGGQSFIQSQLRKIKKLREMISDRPIHLQVDGGVTAVTAPLSVEAGANILVAGSAVFKNGSVTNPAPYGDNIKSIRSACDF
;
A
#
# COMPACT_ATOMS: atom_id res chain seq x y z
N GLU A 1 -12.48 18.23 -17.49
CA GLU A 1 -13.20 16.96 -17.69
C GLU A 1 -13.36 16.30 -16.33
N ASP A 2 -14.61 15.97 -15.99
CA ASP A 2 -14.98 15.40 -14.69
C ASP A 2 -14.48 13.94 -14.61
N THR A 3 -13.29 13.74 -14.05
CA THR A 3 -12.67 12.43 -13.87
C THR A 3 -13.30 11.60 -12.75
N SER A 4 -14.28 12.18 -12.02
CA SER A 4 -14.92 11.52 -10.87
C SER A 4 -15.87 10.40 -11.26
N MET A 5 -16.50 10.48 -12.45
CA MET A 5 -17.54 9.51 -12.87
C MET A 5 -17.01 8.13 -13.28
N ASN A 6 -15.71 7.95 -13.53
CA ASN A 6 -15.10 6.70 -13.99
C ASN A 6 -14.00 6.15 -13.05
N PHE A 7 -13.89 6.68 -11.84
CA PHE A 7 -12.87 6.22 -10.90
C PHE A 7 -13.21 4.83 -10.36
N ASP A 8 -12.32 3.86 -10.56
CA ASP A 8 -12.50 2.47 -10.12
C ASP A 8 -12.28 2.36 -8.60
N ARG A 9 -13.36 2.22 -7.85
CA ARG A 9 -13.38 1.97 -6.40
C ARG A 9 -13.54 0.49 -6.05
N SER A 10 -13.39 -0.41 -7.00
CA SER A 10 -13.44 -1.84 -6.71
C SER A 10 -12.35 -2.24 -5.71
N ILE A 11 -12.61 -3.27 -4.93
CA ILE A 11 -11.67 -3.78 -3.94
C ILE A 11 -10.46 -4.38 -4.66
N LYS A 12 -9.26 -3.92 -4.29
CA LYS A 12 -7.98 -4.43 -4.76
C LYS A 12 -7.24 -5.09 -3.61
N ILE A 13 -6.63 -6.21 -3.87
CA ILE A 13 -5.71 -6.87 -2.94
C ILE A 13 -4.29 -6.62 -3.45
N ALA A 14 -3.47 -6.01 -2.59
CA ALA A 14 -2.09 -5.66 -2.83
C ALA A 14 -1.17 -6.48 -1.91
N PRO A 15 -0.70 -7.67 -2.31
CA PRO A 15 0.23 -8.43 -1.50
C PRO A 15 1.52 -7.66 -1.23
N SER A 16 1.90 -7.59 0.05
CA SER A 16 3.20 -7.02 0.44
C SER A 16 4.29 -8.08 0.32
N ILE A 17 5.29 -7.81 -0.52
CA ILE A 17 6.44 -8.70 -0.72
C ILE A 17 7.37 -8.76 0.49
N LEU A 18 7.17 -7.93 1.50
CA LEU A 18 7.85 -8.06 2.80
C LEU A 18 7.63 -9.45 3.42
N SER A 19 6.54 -10.13 3.10
CA SER A 19 6.21 -11.49 3.56
C SER A 19 6.58 -12.60 2.55
N ALA A 20 7.14 -12.23 1.40
CA ALA A 20 7.59 -13.18 0.37
C ALA A 20 9.00 -13.72 0.68
N ASP A 21 9.44 -14.73 -0.06
CA ASP A 21 10.82 -15.19 -0.01
C ASP A 21 11.74 -14.18 -0.73
N PHE A 22 12.56 -13.48 0.03
CA PHE A 22 13.47 -12.44 -0.48
C PHE A 22 14.47 -12.98 -1.51
N ALA A 23 14.88 -14.24 -1.42
CA ALA A 23 15.77 -14.86 -2.39
C ALA A 23 15.11 -15.14 -3.75
N ASN A 24 13.77 -15.04 -3.83
CA ASN A 24 12.99 -15.41 -5.00
C ASN A 24 11.94 -14.36 -5.40
N PHE A 25 12.15 -13.09 -5.12
CA PHE A 25 11.14 -12.03 -5.32
C PHE A 25 10.48 -12.05 -6.70
N GLY A 26 11.25 -12.16 -7.79
CA GLY A 26 10.67 -12.19 -9.13
C GLY A 26 9.66 -13.31 -9.31
N LYS A 27 10.01 -14.52 -8.89
CA LYS A 27 9.13 -15.71 -8.97
C LYS A 27 7.94 -15.62 -8.01
N GLU A 28 8.13 -15.07 -6.81
CA GLU A 28 7.05 -14.83 -5.85
C GLU A 28 6.02 -13.86 -6.40
N ILE A 29 6.47 -12.79 -7.05
CA ILE A 29 5.60 -11.80 -7.70
C ILE A 29 4.81 -12.43 -8.85
N GLU A 30 5.48 -13.14 -9.76
CA GLU A 30 4.83 -13.84 -10.86
C GLU A 30 3.79 -14.85 -10.34
N ALA A 31 4.15 -15.59 -9.28
CA ALA A 31 3.25 -16.56 -8.64
C ALA A 31 2.01 -15.87 -8.06
N VAL A 32 2.17 -14.82 -7.26
CA VAL A 32 1.04 -14.16 -6.60
C VAL A 32 0.15 -13.39 -7.58
N GLU A 33 0.72 -12.80 -8.64
CA GLU A 33 -0.07 -12.18 -9.72
C GLU A 33 -0.88 -13.22 -10.48
N SER A 34 -0.29 -14.38 -10.82
CA SER A 34 -1.00 -15.48 -11.48
C SER A 34 -2.17 -16.02 -10.65
N GLN A 35 -2.13 -15.82 -9.34
CA GLN A 35 -3.14 -16.24 -8.38
C GLN A 35 -4.16 -15.13 -8.03
N GLY A 36 -4.12 -13.98 -8.71
CA GLY A 36 -5.16 -12.97 -8.62
C GLY A 36 -4.85 -11.74 -7.79
N ALA A 37 -3.58 -11.46 -7.50
CA ALA A 37 -3.18 -10.17 -6.94
C ALA A 37 -3.51 -9.03 -7.91
N ASP A 38 -4.03 -7.93 -7.38
CA ASP A 38 -4.38 -6.75 -8.20
C ASP A 38 -3.20 -5.77 -8.32
N TRP A 39 -2.41 -5.62 -7.26
CA TRP A 39 -1.21 -4.78 -7.19
C TRP A 39 -0.09 -5.54 -6.49
N ILE A 40 1.12 -5.03 -6.57
CA ILE A 40 2.26 -5.50 -5.77
C ILE A 40 2.71 -4.37 -4.86
N HIS A 41 2.65 -4.60 -3.55
CA HIS A 41 3.04 -3.64 -2.52
C HIS A 41 4.47 -3.86 -2.06
N VAL A 42 5.26 -2.78 -2.09
CA VAL A 42 6.70 -2.80 -1.79
C VAL A 42 6.98 -1.92 -0.59
N ASP A 43 7.26 -2.53 0.56
CA ASP A 43 7.54 -1.85 1.82
C ASP A 43 9.04 -1.52 1.95
N VAL A 44 9.39 -0.26 1.74
CA VAL A 44 10.76 0.25 1.85
C VAL A 44 10.99 0.85 3.22
N MET A 45 12.00 0.34 3.93
CA MET A 45 12.35 0.73 5.29
C MET A 45 13.83 1.04 5.41
N ASP A 46 14.20 2.11 6.12
CA ASP A 46 15.56 2.63 6.19
C ASP A 46 16.27 2.40 7.54
N GLY A 47 15.59 1.77 8.52
CA GLY A 47 16.12 1.58 9.86
C GLY A 47 16.22 2.85 10.69
N HIS A 48 15.67 3.97 10.19
CA HIS A 48 15.67 5.26 10.85
C HIS A 48 14.23 5.74 11.14
N PHE A 49 13.40 5.84 10.12
CA PHE A 49 11.96 6.15 10.28
C PHE A 49 11.23 5.01 11.00
N VAL A 50 11.61 3.77 10.70
CA VAL A 50 11.12 2.54 11.36
C VAL A 50 12.30 1.68 11.81
N PRO A 51 12.13 0.83 12.84
CA PRO A 51 13.23 0.02 13.41
C PRO A 51 13.51 -1.27 12.61
N ASN A 52 13.47 -1.18 11.28
CA ASN A 52 13.78 -2.29 10.38
C ASN A 52 14.41 -1.74 9.08
N LEU A 53 15.23 -2.56 8.43
CA LEU A 53 15.84 -2.31 7.13
C LEU A 53 15.32 -3.35 6.15
N THR A 54 14.87 -2.91 4.97
CA THR A 54 14.42 -3.85 3.93
C THR A 54 15.23 -3.72 2.64
N PHE A 55 14.84 -2.86 1.74
CA PHE A 55 15.43 -2.71 0.41
C PHE A 55 15.11 -1.32 -0.15
N GLY A 56 15.60 -1.03 -1.35
CA GLY A 56 15.48 0.29 -1.97
C GLY A 56 15.33 0.22 -3.49
N PRO A 57 15.66 1.30 -4.21
CA PRO A 57 15.47 1.41 -5.66
C PRO A 57 16.10 0.27 -6.49
N PRO A 58 17.28 -0.28 -6.15
CA PRO A 58 17.85 -1.40 -6.91
C PRO A 58 16.95 -2.63 -6.93
N LEU A 59 16.29 -2.95 -5.82
CA LEU A 59 15.33 -4.05 -5.81
C LEU A 59 14.11 -3.71 -6.69
N CYS A 60 13.55 -2.52 -6.57
CA CYS A 60 12.39 -2.11 -7.39
C CYS A 60 12.72 -2.24 -8.88
N SER A 61 13.91 -1.80 -9.31
CA SER A 61 14.38 -1.98 -10.69
C SER A 61 14.46 -3.45 -11.10
N ALA A 62 14.97 -4.31 -10.21
CA ALA A 62 15.13 -5.75 -10.48
C ALA A 62 13.79 -6.48 -10.59
N ILE A 63 12.80 -6.11 -9.77
CA ILE A 63 11.49 -6.76 -9.78
C ILE A 63 10.51 -6.15 -10.80
N ARG A 64 10.76 -4.94 -11.30
CA ARG A 64 9.85 -4.28 -12.26
C ARG A 64 9.48 -5.16 -13.45
N PRO A 65 10.41 -5.87 -14.12
CA PRO A 65 10.09 -6.74 -15.25
C PRO A 65 9.17 -7.92 -14.91
N HIS A 66 9.06 -8.27 -13.62
CA HIS A 66 8.21 -9.37 -13.14
C HIS A 66 6.81 -8.91 -12.74
N ILE A 67 6.56 -7.59 -12.68
CA ILE A 67 5.27 -7.02 -12.29
C ILE A 67 4.49 -6.60 -13.54
N ASN A 68 3.33 -7.19 -13.76
CA ASN A 68 2.41 -6.83 -14.85
C ASN A 68 1.29 -5.90 -14.39
N THR A 69 1.11 -5.76 -13.09
CA THR A 69 0.13 -4.90 -12.46
C THR A 69 0.76 -3.59 -11.95
N THR A 70 0.20 -2.97 -10.93
CA THR A 70 0.71 -1.74 -10.32
C THR A 70 1.81 -2.05 -9.31
N MET A 71 2.97 -1.39 -9.43
CA MET A 71 3.99 -1.34 -8.38
C MET A 71 3.67 -0.19 -7.42
N ASP A 72 3.18 -0.56 -6.25
CA ASP A 72 2.77 0.34 -5.17
C ASP A 72 3.88 0.42 -4.13
N VAL A 73 4.67 1.50 -4.17
CA VAL A 73 5.86 1.66 -3.32
C VAL A 73 5.53 2.50 -2.09
N HIS A 74 5.64 1.89 -0.92
CA HIS A 74 5.41 2.50 0.39
C HIS A 74 6.75 2.84 1.05
N LEU A 75 7.03 4.13 1.19
CA LEU A 75 8.29 4.64 1.73
C LEU A 75 8.17 4.92 3.23
N MET A 76 8.67 4.01 4.04
CA MET A 76 8.87 4.20 5.49
C MET A 76 10.32 4.61 5.74
N ILE A 77 10.67 5.77 5.19
CA ILE A 77 12.02 6.31 5.23
C ILE A 77 12.02 7.80 5.62
N SER A 78 13.12 8.24 6.19
CA SER A 78 13.45 9.67 6.31
C SER A 78 13.98 10.20 4.96
N ASN A 79 13.96 11.52 4.76
CA ASN A 79 14.50 12.17 3.55
C ASN A 79 13.89 11.66 2.23
N VAL A 80 12.57 11.46 2.18
CA VAL A 80 11.84 10.97 1.01
C VAL A 80 12.20 11.72 -0.27
N ASP A 81 12.26 13.05 -0.21
CA ASP A 81 12.49 13.91 -1.38
C ASP A 81 13.79 13.57 -2.14
N ASN A 82 14.81 13.08 -1.43
CA ASN A 82 16.08 12.70 -2.05
C ASN A 82 16.00 11.44 -2.91
N TYR A 83 14.97 10.62 -2.73
CA TYR A 83 14.85 9.30 -3.36
C TYR A 83 13.70 9.18 -4.36
N ILE A 84 12.82 10.18 -4.48
CA ILE A 84 11.66 10.13 -5.38
C ILE A 84 12.09 9.75 -6.80
N ASN A 85 13.08 10.46 -7.36
CA ASN A 85 13.54 10.20 -8.72
C ASN A 85 14.13 8.80 -8.90
N ASP A 86 14.76 8.25 -7.88
CA ASP A 86 15.34 6.90 -7.95
C ASP A 86 14.24 5.83 -8.00
N PHE A 87 13.17 5.97 -7.21
CA PHE A 87 12.02 5.07 -7.27
C PHE A 87 11.20 5.23 -8.56
N VAL A 88 11.09 6.43 -9.09
CA VAL A 88 10.47 6.68 -10.41
C VAL A 88 11.24 5.93 -11.50
N LYS A 89 12.56 6.09 -11.55
CA LYS A 89 13.42 5.40 -12.52
C LYS A 89 13.38 3.87 -12.33
N ALA A 90 13.20 3.41 -11.10
CA ALA A 90 13.06 1.99 -10.79
C ALA A 90 11.71 1.40 -11.23
N GLY A 91 10.76 2.22 -11.68
CA GLY A 91 9.49 1.79 -12.27
C GLY A 91 8.30 1.80 -11.31
N ALA A 92 8.35 2.56 -10.21
CA ALA A 92 7.20 2.76 -9.34
C ALA A 92 6.03 3.40 -10.10
N ASP A 93 4.82 2.88 -9.92
CA ASP A 93 3.58 3.47 -10.44
C ASP A 93 2.95 4.42 -9.41
N ILE A 94 3.01 4.02 -8.14
CA ILE A 94 2.55 4.80 -6.99
C ILE A 94 3.72 4.93 -6.00
N ILE A 95 3.92 6.12 -5.48
CA ILE A 95 4.87 6.38 -4.39
C ILE A 95 4.11 6.99 -3.24
N THR A 96 4.10 6.29 -2.12
CA THR A 96 3.45 6.72 -0.88
C THR A 96 4.49 7.09 0.18
N ALA A 97 4.43 8.33 0.67
CA ALA A 97 5.27 8.82 1.76
C ALA A 97 4.44 9.05 3.01
N HIS A 98 5.06 8.91 4.18
CA HIS A 98 4.40 9.23 5.44
C HIS A 98 4.29 10.73 5.69
N ILE A 99 3.13 11.18 6.20
CA ILE A 99 2.94 12.57 6.64
C ILE A 99 3.95 12.96 7.74
N GLU A 100 4.38 11.98 8.54
CA GLU A 100 5.31 12.13 9.65
C GLU A 100 6.79 12.17 9.21
N ALA A 101 7.08 11.86 7.94
CA ALA A 101 8.46 11.72 7.45
C ALA A 101 9.15 13.05 7.16
N GLY A 102 8.43 14.17 7.12
CA GLY A 102 9.03 15.48 6.84
C GLY A 102 8.09 16.64 7.10
N ASN A 103 8.64 17.86 7.03
CA ASN A 103 7.91 19.09 7.35
C ASN A 103 7.15 19.70 6.15
N HIS A 104 7.39 19.19 4.94
CA HIS A 104 6.89 19.78 3.70
C HIS A 104 6.19 18.75 2.82
N SER A 105 5.22 18.02 3.39
CA SER A 105 4.51 16.94 2.72
C SER A 105 3.79 17.39 1.44
N HIS A 106 3.26 18.61 1.41
CA HIS A 106 2.65 19.17 0.20
C HIS A 106 3.66 19.22 -0.96
N ARG A 107 4.86 19.73 -0.74
CA ARG A 107 5.94 19.76 -1.74
C ARG A 107 6.35 18.34 -2.17
N THR A 108 6.42 17.40 -1.23
CA THR A 108 6.71 15.99 -1.52
C THR A 108 5.66 15.38 -2.44
N MET A 109 4.37 15.60 -2.16
CA MET A 109 3.28 15.10 -3.01
C MET A 109 3.34 15.71 -4.42
N GLN A 110 3.58 17.01 -4.52
CA GLN A 110 3.77 17.67 -5.82
C GLN A 110 4.95 17.08 -6.59
N ALA A 111 6.10 16.88 -5.95
CA ALA A 111 7.28 16.29 -6.59
C ALA A 111 7.01 14.87 -7.12
N ILE A 112 6.24 14.06 -6.41
CA ILE A 112 5.85 12.72 -6.87
C ILE A 112 4.95 12.85 -8.10
N ARG A 113 3.91 13.70 -8.07
CA ARG A 113 3.00 13.89 -9.22
C ARG A 113 3.70 14.45 -10.45
N ASP A 114 4.58 15.44 -10.26
CA ASP A 114 5.36 16.04 -11.35
C ASP A 114 6.30 15.02 -12.02
N SER A 115 6.69 13.97 -11.31
CA SER A 115 7.48 12.87 -11.87
C SER A 115 6.66 11.89 -12.73
N GLY A 116 5.35 12.01 -12.76
CA GLY A 116 4.43 11.14 -13.49
C GLY A 116 3.90 9.95 -12.67
N CYS A 117 4.33 9.76 -11.42
CA CYS A 117 3.78 8.76 -10.52
C CYS A 117 2.51 9.26 -9.82
N LYS A 118 1.67 8.34 -9.38
CA LYS A 118 0.59 8.63 -8.44
C LYS A 118 1.17 8.92 -7.05
N ALA A 119 0.64 9.95 -6.39
CA ALA A 119 1.09 10.36 -5.07
C ALA A 119 0.20 9.79 -3.97
N GLY A 120 0.81 9.07 -3.02
CA GLY A 120 0.15 8.56 -1.82
C GLY A 120 0.70 9.21 -0.56
N ILE A 121 -0.18 9.37 0.43
CA ILE A 121 0.19 9.82 1.78
C ILE A 121 -0.23 8.77 2.81
N ALA A 122 0.69 8.39 3.70
CA ALA A 122 0.44 7.43 4.76
C ALA A 122 0.36 8.10 6.12
N LEU A 123 -0.48 7.55 7.00
CA LEU A 123 -0.66 8.02 8.38
C LEU A 123 -0.39 6.87 9.36
N ASN A 124 0.50 7.12 10.32
CA ASN A 124 0.73 6.24 11.47
C ASN A 124 -0.51 6.16 12.38
N PRO A 125 -0.62 5.13 13.22
CA PRO A 125 -1.81 4.96 14.06
C PRO A 125 -2.17 6.16 14.94
N SER A 126 -1.21 6.90 15.45
CA SER A 126 -1.44 8.07 16.31
C SER A 126 -1.75 9.37 15.55
N THR A 127 -1.59 9.39 14.23
CA THR A 127 -1.80 10.60 13.41
C THR A 127 -3.27 10.74 13.04
N PRO A 128 -3.91 11.89 13.34
CA PRO A 128 -5.32 12.11 13.04
C PRO A 128 -5.58 12.28 11.54
N ALA A 129 -6.79 11.95 11.11
CA ALA A 129 -7.23 12.07 9.72
C ALA A 129 -7.09 13.50 9.18
N GLU A 130 -7.34 14.49 10.00
CA GLU A 130 -7.29 15.91 9.66
C GLU A 130 -5.91 16.39 9.22
N SER A 131 -4.86 15.64 9.57
CA SER A 131 -3.47 15.99 9.20
C SER A 131 -3.25 16.08 7.69
N ILE A 132 -4.14 15.48 6.88
CA ILE A 132 -4.01 15.47 5.41
C ILE A 132 -5.10 16.29 4.71
N GLU A 133 -5.91 17.04 5.46
CA GLU A 133 -7.04 17.79 4.91
C GLU A 133 -6.64 18.71 3.74
N TYR A 134 -5.51 19.39 3.87
CA TYR A 134 -5.01 20.31 2.84
C TYR A 134 -4.22 19.63 1.71
N LEU A 135 -4.13 18.30 1.72
CA LEU A 135 -3.46 17.53 0.66
C LEU A 135 -4.44 16.86 -0.31
N LEU A 136 -5.75 16.90 -0.04
CA LEU A 136 -6.75 16.12 -0.78
C LEU A 136 -6.80 16.41 -2.29
N GLU A 137 -6.38 17.60 -2.71
CA GLU A 137 -6.32 17.95 -4.15
C GLU A 137 -4.99 17.51 -4.82
N ASP A 138 -4.01 17.09 -4.03
CA ASP A 138 -2.65 16.78 -4.48
C ASP A 138 -2.28 15.30 -4.34
N ILE A 139 -3.24 14.44 -3.95
CA ILE A 139 -2.99 13.01 -3.69
C ILE A 139 -3.94 12.12 -4.47
N ASP A 140 -3.48 10.92 -4.77
CA ASP A 140 -4.22 9.87 -5.47
C ASP A 140 -4.55 8.68 -4.55
N LEU A 141 -3.88 8.60 -3.39
CA LEU A 141 -4.01 7.49 -2.45
C LEU A 141 -3.74 7.96 -1.01
N ILE A 142 -4.54 7.44 -0.07
CA ILE A 142 -4.29 7.57 1.36
C ILE A 142 -4.09 6.17 1.93
N CYS A 143 -2.95 5.95 2.61
CA CYS A 143 -2.65 4.70 3.30
C CYS A 143 -2.81 4.88 4.81
N VAL A 144 -3.75 4.14 5.40
CA VAL A 144 -3.93 4.08 6.86
C VAL A 144 -3.15 2.91 7.40
N MET A 145 -2.17 3.20 8.27
CA MET A 145 -1.48 2.16 9.00
C MET A 145 -2.39 1.60 10.09
N THR A 146 -2.72 0.33 9.99
CA THR A 146 -3.52 -0.42 10.96
C THR A 146 -2.69 -1.28 11.91
N VAL A 147 -1.39 -1.08 11.85
CA VAL A 147 -0.35 -1.52 12.80
C VAL A 147 0.69 -0.41 12.94
N ASN A 148 1.60 -0.50 13.90
CA ASN A 148 2.78 0.36 13.90
C ASN A 148 3.73 -0.12 12.79
N PRO A 149 4.16 0.76 11.86
CA PRO A 149 4.99 0.34 10.74
C PRO A 149 6.36 -0.19 11.18
N GLY A 150 6.91 -1.15 10.43
CA GLY A 150 8.23 -1.73 10.65
C GLY A 150 8.31 -3.24 10.47
N PHE A 151 7.29 -4.00 10.85
CA PHE A 151 7.29 -5.46 10.77
C PHE A 151 5.95 -6.00 10.29
N GLY A 152 5.99 -7.10 9.55
CA GLY A 152 4.80 -7.86 9.16
C GLY A 152 4.22 -8.71 10.30
N GLY A 153 3.01 -9.25 10.11
CA GLY A 153 2.39 -10.21 11.02
C GLY A 153 1.86 -9.64 12.34
N GLN A 154 1.74 -8.34 12.47
CA GLN A 154 1.19 -7.67 13.65
C GLN A 154 -0.35 -7.75 13.70
N SER A 155 -0.90 -7.58 14.91
CA SER A 155 -2.35 -7.52 15.12
C SER A 155 -2.94 -6.18 14.69
N PHE A 156 -4.07 -6.25 14.02
CA PHE A 156 -4.84 -5.09 13.54
C PHE A 156 -5.29 -4.19 14.69
N ILE A 157 -5.07 -2.89 14.57
CA ILE A 157 -5.48 -1.88 15.55
C ILE A 157 -6.90 -1.43 15.25
N GLN A 158 -7.88 -1.95 15.99
CA GLN A 158 -9.32 -1.73 15.77
C GLN A 158 -9.72 -0.24 15.78
N SER A 159 -9.05 0.61 16.57
CA SER A 159 -9.36 2.04 16.64
C SER A 159 -9.18 2.76 15.30
N GLN A 160 -8.39 2.20 14.39
CA GLN A 160 -8.16 2.78 13.07
C GLN A 160 -9.38 2.72 12.14
N LEU A 161 -10.36 1.86 12.42
CA LEU A 161 -11.62 1.81 11.66
C LEU A 161 -12.35 3.16 11.67
N ARG A 162 -12.31 3.88 12.79
CA ARG A 162 -12.89 5.24 12.88
C ARG A 162 -12.16 6.23 11.99
N LYS A 163 -10.83 6.12 11.89
CA LYS A 163 -10.01 6.96 11.01
C LYS A 163 -10.32 6.66 9.53
N ILE A 164 -10.41 5.39 9.16
CA ILE A 164 -10.77 4.97 7.80
C ILE A 164 -12.11 5.57 7.40
N LYS A 165 -13.13 5.44 8.26
CA LYS A 165 -14.46 6.02 8.00
C LYS A 165 -14.40 7.53 7.82
N LYS A 166 -13.69 8.24 8.69
CA LYS A 166 -13.54 9.69 8.60
C LYS A 166 -12.81 10.10 7.31
N LEU A 167 -11.74 9.40 6.93
CA LEU A 167 -11.02 9.66 5.69
C LEU A 167 -11.91 9.41 4.46
N ARG A 168 -12.74 8.38 4.47
CA ARG A 168 -13.70 8.14 3.38
C ARG A 168 -14.71 9.30 3.26
N GLU A 169 -15.19 9.83 4.37
CA GLU A 169 -16.06 11.01 4.39
C GLU A 169 -15.32 12.25 3.82
N MET A 170 -14.08 12.48 4.22
CA MET A 170 -13.23 13.58 3.72
C MET A 170 -12.93 13.45 2.23
N ILE A 171 -12.65 12.24 1.73
CA ILE A 171 -12.42 11.96 0.31
C ILE A 171 -13.66 12.30 -0.52
N SER A 172 -14.87 11.97 -0.03
CA SER A 172 -16.12 12.15 -0.75
C SER A 172 -16.04 11.53 -2.17
N ASP A 173 -16.31 12.32 -3.20
CA ASP A 173 -16.31 11.86 -4.60
C ASP A 173 -14.95 11.96 -5.32
N ARG A 174 -13.93 12.45 -4.64
CA ARG A 174 -12.59 12.58 -5.24
C ARG A 174 -12.04 11.24 -5.70
N PRO A 175 -11.27 11.20 -6.78
CA PRO A 175 -10.64 9.98 -7.31
C PRO A 175 -9.40 9.59 -6.48
N ILE A 176 -9.62 9.30 -5.21
CA ILE A 176 -8.58 8.93 -4.23
C ILE A 176 -8.86 7.52 -3.71
N HIS A 177 -7.89 6.64 -3.83
CA HIS A 177 -7.91 5.33 -3.19
C HIS A 177 -7.71 5.45 -1.67
N LEU A 178 -8.42 4.63 -0.91
CA LEU A 178 -8.24 4.51 0.54
C LEU A 178 -7.69 3.11 0.84
N GLN A 179 -6.42 3.07 1.19
CA GLN A 179 -5.65 1.87 1.44
C GLN A 179 -5.51 1.61 2.94
N VAL A 180 -5.51 0.35 3.32
CA VAL A 180 -5.15 -0.10 4.68
C VAL A 180 -3.96 -1.04 4.62
N ASP A 181 -3.04 -0.86 5.56
CA ASP A 181 -1.81 -1.64 5.66
C ASP A 181 -1.53 -2.04 7.12
N GLY A 182 -1.57 -3.32 7.36
CA GLY A 182 -1.26 -3.92 8.65
C GLY A 182 -2.36 -4.80 9.24
N GLY A 183 -2.05 -6.07 9.49
CA GLY A 183 -2.96 -7.03 10.10
C GLY A 183 -4.19 -7.38 9.26
N VAL A 184 -4.12 -7.21 7.94
CA VAL A 184 -5.21 -7.52 7.02
C VAL A 184 -5.31 -9.03 6.83
N THR A 185 -6.48 -9.56 7.14
CA THR A 185 -6.86 -10.98 7.02
C THR A 185 -8.30 -11.09 6.51
N ALA A 186 -8.80 -12.30 6.27
CA ALA A 186 -10.22 -12.52 5.95
C ALA A 186 -11.19 -12.05 7.07
N VAL A 187 -10.68 -11.84 8.29
CA VAL A 187 -11.49 -11.31 9.42
C VAL A 187 -11.49 -9.79 9.46
N THR A 188 -10.35 -9.14 9.23
CA THR A 188 -10.20 -7.68 9.37
C THR A 188 -10.47 -6.92 8.06
N ALA A 189 -10.30 -7.58 6.92
CA ALA A 189 -10.58 -6.98 5.60
C ALA A 189 -12.02 -6.46 5.47
N PRO A 190 -13.07 -7.25 5.78
CA PRO A 190 -14.45 -6.75 5.67
C PRO A 190 -14.71 -5.55 6.57
N LEU A 191 -14.14 -5.49 7.78
CA LEU A 191 -14.27 -4.33 8.65
C LEU A 191 -13.67 -3.07 8.03
N SER A 192 -12.52 -3.21 7.37
CA SER A 192 -11.84 -2.10 6.69
C SER A 192 -12.63 -1.61 5.47
N VAL A 193 -13.19 -2.53 4.69
CA VAL A 193 -14.02 -2.21 3.51
C VAL A 193 -15.33 -1.55 3.93
N GLU A 194 -15.99 -2.06 4.96
CA GLU A 194 -17.20 -1.44 5.52
C GLU A 194 -16.93 -0.01 6.01
N ALA A 195 -15.75 0.23 6.58
CA ALA A 195 -15.32 1.56 6.99
C ALA A 195 -14.98 2.48 5.80
N GLY A 196 -14.78 1.94 4.59
CA GLY A 196 -14.58 2.71 3.36
C GLY A 196 -13.27 2.46 2.61
N ALA A 197 -12.43 1.54 3.06
CA ALA A 197 -11.21 1.15 2.34
C ALA A 197 -11.55 0.40 1.03
N ASN A 198 -10.73 0.59 0.00
CA ASN A 198 -10.86 -0.16 -1.25
C ASN A 198 -9.53 -0.81 -1.70
N ILE A 199 -8.41 -0.48 -1.07
CA ILE A 199 -7.12 -1.15 -1.32
C ILE A 199 -6.69 -1.85 -0.02
N LEU A 200 -6.46 -3.16 -0.10
CA LEU A 200 -6.11 -4.01 1.03
C LEU A 200 -4.69 -4.54 0.86
N VAL A 201 -3.76 -4.03 1.67
CA VAL A 201 -2.39 -4.56 1.72
C VAL A 201 -2.37 -5.74 2.67
N ALA A 202 -2.02 -6.91 2.15
CA ALA A 202 -1.92 -8.14 2.93
C ALA A 202 -0.58 -8.84 2.68
N GLY A 203 0.18 -9.08 3.74
CA GLY A 203 1.45 -9.76 3.68
C GLY A 203 1.33 -11.24 4.05
N SER A 204 1.55 -11.56 5.31
CA SER A 204 1.54 -12.94 5.81
C SER A 204 0.24 -13.70 5.51
N ALA A 205 -0.91 -13.01 5.52
CA ALA A 205 -2.19 -13.62 5.20
C ALA A 205 -2.28 -14.13 3.74
N VAL A 206 -1.52 -13.54 2.81
CA VAL A 206 -1.44 -13.99 1.41
C VAL A 206 -0.38 -15.07 1.23
N PHE A 207 0.84 -14.84 1.72
CA PHE A 207 2.00 -15.72 1.46
C PHE A 207 2.07 -16.98 2.31
N LYS A 208 1.27 -17.09 3.37
CA LYS A 208 1.28 -18.28 4.24
C LYS A 208 0.93 -19.56 3.47
N ASN A 209 1.60 -20.65 3.84
CA ASN A 209 1.35 -22.02 3.34
C ASN A 209 1.60 -22.24 1.85
N GLY A 210 2.12 -21.24 1.13
CA GLY A 210 2.48 -21.33 -0.27
C GLY A 210 3.99 -21.19 -0.51
N SER A 211 4.39 -21.35 -1.76
CA SER A 211 5.75 -21.12 -2.24
C SER A 211 5.75 -20.92 -3.75
N VAL A 212 6.88 -20.52 -4.32
CA VAL A 212 7.03 -20.40 -5.79
C VAL A 212 6.78 -21.71 -6.52
N THR A 213 7.02 -22.85 -5.87
CA THR A 213 6.79 -24.21 -6.44
C THR A 213 5.37 -24.75 -6.13
N ASN A 214 4.68 -24.12 -5.20
CA ASN A 214 3.28 -24.44 -4.86
C ASN A 214 2.49 -23.15 -4.57
N PRO A 215 2.13 -22.38 -5.60
CA PRO A 215 1.48 -21.07 -5.44
C PRO A 215 -0.03 -21.16 -5.15
N ALA A 216 -0.67 -22.33 -5.27
CA ALA A 216 -2.11 -22.48 -5.06
C ALA A 216 -2.61 -21.88 -3.73
N PRO A 217 -1.91 -22.06 -2.57
CA PRO A 217 -2.32 -21.42 -1.33
C PRO A 217 -2.37 -19.88 -1.40
N TYR A 218 -1.55 -19.23 -2.23
CA TYR A 218 -1.64 -17.79 -2.44
C TYR A 218 -2.99 -17.38 -3.02
N GLY A 219 -3.46 -18.13 -4.03
CA GLY A 219 -4.78 -17.91 -4.64
C GLY A 219 -5.92 -18.17 -3.67
N ASP A 220 -5.86 -19.24 -2.89
CA ASP A 220 -6.87 -19.56 -1.88
C ASP A 220 -6.94 -18.44 -0.81
N ASN A 221 -5.79 -17.94 -0.37
CA ASN A 221 -5.69 -16.86 0.60
C ASN A 221 -6.27 -15.54 0.03
N ILE A 222 -5.90 -15.17 -1.19
CA ILE A 222 -6.43 -13.97 -1.88
C ILE A 222 -7.96 -14.09 -2.03
N LYS A 223 -8.44 -15.23 -2.50
CA LYS A 223 -9.87 -15.50 -2.65
C LYS A 223 -10.61 -15.39 -1.31
N SER A 224 -10.05 -15.95 -0.24
CA SER A 224 -10.63 -15.89 1.10
C SER A 224 -10.78 -14.45 1.59
N ILE A 225 -9.77 -13.60 1.39
CA ILE A 225 -9.83 -12.18 1.76
C ILE A 225 -10.88 -11.46 0.91
N ARG A 226 -10.87 -11.66 -0.41
CA ARG A 226 -11.80 -11.02 -1.34
C ARG A 226 -13.25 -11.39 -1.05
N SER A 227 -13.55 -12.70 -0.93
CA SER A 227 -14.91 -13.18 -0.68
C SER A 227 -15.46 -12.76 0.68
N ALA A 228 -14.62 -12.54 1.67
CA ALA A 228 -15.03 -11.99 2.97
C ALA A 228 -15.58 -10.55 2.86
N CYS A 229 -15.25 -9.86 1.79
CA CYS A 229 -15.69 -8.47 1.53
C CYS A 229 -16.92 -8.37 0.61
N ASP A 230 -17.48 -9.49 0.16
CA ASP A 230 -18.71 -9.53 -0.63
C ASP A 230 -19.93 -9.48 0.29
N PHE A 231 -20.56 -8.32 0.46
CA PHE A 231 -21.77 -8.08 1.25
C PHE A 231 -22.70 -7.04 0.64
#